data_193d8e42521cfb9e20213a4d5bedc8cb
#
_entry.id   193d8e42521cfb9e20213a4d5bedc8cb
#
_cell.length_a   1.000
_cell.length_b   1.000
_cell.length_c   1.000
_cell.angle_alpha   90.00
_cell.angle_beta   90.00
_cell.angle_gamma   90.00
#
_symmetry.space_group_name_H-M   'P 1'
#
loop_
_entity.id
_entity.type
_entity.pdbx_description
1 polymer ?
#
loop_
_entity_poly.entity_id
_entity_poly.type
_entity_poly.pdbx_seq_one_letter_code
_entity_poly.pdbx_strand_id
1 'polypeptide(L)'
;MKSDDFTIFKHAKLDGILANCCQLVMLGQQKDPQAFGRVAACVIDHDDNRVYGINYVNEKGKHVHAERAALENYSEKYGQVPNGCIIVTTLSPCCYPMSDREGESCTDLINATGIRKVYCGYEDPTGVDSESHRHKKFHTQETKNKKLVSLCKRIADTFL
;
A
#
# COMPACT_ATOMS: atom_id res chain seq x y z
N MET A 1 -20.13 14.77 17.80
CA MET A 1 -18.93 15.07 17.03
C MET A 1 -19.26 15.10 15.56
N LYS A 2 -18.82 16.12 14.87
CA LYS A 2 -19.05 16.22 13.44
C LYS A 2 -18.16 15.21 12.71
N SER A 3 -18.69 14.61 11.64
CA SER A 3 -17.95 13.61 10.85
C SER A 3 -16.63 14.18 10.29
N ASP A 4 -16.59 15.49 10.02
CA ASP A 4 -15.42 16.17 9.47
C ASP A 4 -14.25 16.19 10.47
N ASP A 5 -14.52 16.43 11.74
CA ASP A 5 -13.49 16.45 12.80
C ASP A 5 -12.85 15.07 12.94
N PHE A 6 -13.67 14.03 12.94
CA PHE A 6 -13.20 12.64 13.01
C PHE A 6 -12.33 12.29 11.78
N THR A 7 -12.75 12.75 10.60
CA THR A 7 -12.03 12.52 9.36
C THR A 7 -10.65 13.19 9.39
N ILE A 8 -10.55 14.42 9.94
CA ILE A 8 -9.27 15.13 10.05
C ILE A 8 -8.29 14.36 10.93
N PHE A 9 -8.71 13.92 12.12
CA PHE A 9 -7.85 13.14 13.00
C PHE A 9 -7.40 11.84 12.35
N LYS A 10 -8.31 11.18 11.65
CA LYS A 10 -8.01 9.93 10.93
C LYS A 10 -6.99 10.17 9.83
N HIS A 11 -7.12 11.27 9.07
CA HIS A 11 -6.17 11.61 8.01
C HIS A 11 -4.79 11.92 8.56
N ALA A 12 -4.68 12.66 9.66
CA ALA A 12 -3.39 12.94 10.29
C ALA A 12 -2.69 11.65 10.72
N LYS A 13 -3.43 10.70 11.28
CA LYS A 13 -2.92 9.39 11.67
C LYS A 13 -2.44 8.60 10.45
N LEU A 14 -3.22 8.57 9.39
CA LEU A 14 -2.87 7.85 8.17
C LEU A 14 -1.67 8.48 7.49
N ASP A 15 -1.54 9.80 7.50
CA ASP A 15 -0.36 10.50 6.98
C ASP A 15 0.88 10.16 7.79
N GLY A 16 0.76 9.99 9.10
CA GLY A 16 1.87 9.53 9.96
C GLY A 16 2.33 8.13 9.57
N ILE A 17 1.41 7.22 9.33
CA ILE A 17 1.72 5.86 8.88
C ILE A 17 2.36 5.90 7.48
N LEU A 18 1.83 6.75 6.60
CA LEU A 18 2.36 6.92 5.25
C LEU A 18 3.80 7.44 5.29
N ALA A 19 4.10 8.40 6.16
CA ALA A 19 5.45 8.90 6.38
C ALA A 19 6.39 7.77 6.84
N ASN A 20 5.92 6.90 7.72
CA ASN A 20 6.68 5.72 8.16
C ASN A 20 6.96 4.79 6.98
N CYS A 21 6.00 4.58 6.09
CA CYS A 21 6.19 3.78 4.88
C CYS A 21 7.30 4.38 4.01
N CYS A 22 7.27 5.69 3.77
CA CYS A 22 8.31 6.38 3.02
C CYS A 22 9.69 6.19 3.67
N GLN A 23 9.76 6.31 4.98
CA GLN A 23 11.00 6.16 5.73
C GLN A 23 11.56 4.75 5.59
N LEU A 24 10.72 3.72 5.63
CA LEU A 24 11.15 2.34 5.44
C LEU A 24 11.80 2.14 4.06
N VAL A 25 11.21 2.70 3.01
CA VAL A 25 11.77 2.62 1.66
C VAL A 25 13.13 3.32 1.62
N MET A 26 13.22 4.53 2.14
CA MET A 26 14.46 5.31 2.13
C MET A 26 15.58 4.65 2.92
N LEU A 27 15.28 4.09 4.09
CA LEU A 27 16.26 3.37 4.90
C LEU A 27 16.76 2.11 4.19
N GLY A 28 15.87 1.37 3.52
CA GLY A 28 16.25 0.22 2.72
C GLY A 28 17.20 0.58 1.59
N GLN A 29 16.94 1.69 0.92
CA GLN A 29 17.80 2.18 -0.16
C GLN A 29 19.18 2.63 0.33
N GLN A 30 19.27 3.19 1.54
CA GLN A 30 20.56 3.56 2.14
C GLN A 30 21.42 2.34 2.45
N LYS A 31 20.79 1.25 2.93
CA LYS A 31 21.51 0.02 3.26
C LYS A 31 21.96 -0.73 2.02
N ASP A 32 21.13 -0.75 0.99
CA ASP A 32 21.39 -1.42 -0.27
C ASP A 32 20.77 -0.61 -1.41
N PRO A 33 21.58 0.23 -2.10
CA PRO A 33 21.06 1.03 -3.21
C PRO A 33 20.47 0.22 -4.36
N GLN A 34 20.81 -1.08 -4.42
CA GLN A 34 20.27 -1.99 -5.43
C GLN A 34 19.05 -2.77 -4.97
N ALA A 35 18.62 -2.58 -3.71
CA ALA A 35 17.44 -3.22 -3.19
C ALA A 35 16.20 -2.79 -3.97
N PHE A 36 15.30 -3.74 -4.21
CA PHE A 36 14.09 -3.50 -4.99
C PHE A 36 12.99 -2.76 -4.23
N GLY A 37 13.15 -2.54 -2.93
CA GLY A 37 12.11 -1.88 -2.11
C GLY A 37 11.89 -0.43 -2.53
N ARG A 38 10.85 -0.19 -3.32
CA ARG A 38 10.46 1.14 -3.80
C ARG A 38 9.07 1.55 -3.33
N VAL A 39 8.31 0.59 -2.83
CA VAL A 39 6.95 0.79 -2.31
C VAL A 39 6.87 0.13 -0.95
N ALA A 40 6.23 0.79 0.00
CA ALA A 40 5.93 0.21 1.30
C ALA A 40 4.44 0.39 1.58
N ALA A 41 3.87 -0.58 2.29
CA ALA A 41 2.47 -0.56 2.67
C ALA A 41 2.32 -0.98 4.12
N CYS A 42 1.19 -0.65 4.71
CA CYS A 42 0.85 -1.00 6.08
C CYS A 42 -0.61 -1.43 6.15
N VAL A 43 -0.86 -2.57 6.78
CA VAL A 43 -2.22 -2.97 7.15
C VAL A 43 -2.44 -2.49 8.58
N ILE A 44 -3.51 -1.74 8.80
CA ILE A 44 -3.90 -1.28 10.14
C ILE A 44 -5.29 -1.83 10.47
N ASP A 45 -5.43 -2.45 11.65
CA ASP A 45 -6.69 -3.00 12.11
C ASP A 45 -7.38 -2.09 13.12
N HIS A 46 -8.55 -2.53 13.63
CA HIS A 46 -9.33 -1.74 14.58
C HIS A 46 -8.64 -1.52 15.92
N ASP A 47 -7.71 -2.40 16.29
CA ASP A 47 -6.96 -2.31 17.53
C ASP A 47 -5.68 -1.49 17.38
N ASP A 48 -5.53 -0.82 16.22
CA ASP A 48 -4.35 -0.01 15.88
C ASP A 48 -3.07 -0.84 15.74
N ASN A 49 -3.20 -2.13 15.46
CA ASN A 49 -2.05 -2.94 15.08
C ASN A 49 -1.63 -2.58 13.67
N ARG A 50 -0.35 -2.27 13.50
CA ARG A 50 0.23 -1.81 12.23
C ARG A 50 1.26 -2.83 11.77
N VAL A 51 1.03 -3.41 10.61
CA VAL A 51 1.94 -4.40 10.03
C VAL A 51 2.40 -3.92 8.67
N TYR A 52 3.69 -3.73 8.51
CA TYR A 52 4.30 -3.15 7.32
C TYR A 52 4.81 -4.23 6.38
N GLY A 53 4.86 -3.90 5.10
CA GLY A 53 5.49 -4.70 4.06
C GLY A 53 6.16 -3.81 3.04
N ILE A 54 7.28 -4.29 2.48
CA ILE A 54 8.02 -3.62 1.42
C ILE A 54 8.09 -4.60 0.26
N ASN A 55 8.01 -4.11 -0.97
CA ASN A 55 8.11 -4.98 -2.13
C ASN A 55 9.49 -5.66 -2.18
N TYR A 56 9.51 -6.91 -2.63
CA TYR A 56 10.74 -7.70 -2.71
C TYR A 56 10.63 -8.74 -3.84
N VAL A 57 11.75 -9.38 -4.12
CA VAL A 57 11.80 -10.51 -5.07
C VAL A 57 11.93 -11.79 -4.25
N ASN A 58 11.02 -12.76 -4.49
CA ASN A 58 11.01 -14.02 -3.75
C ASN A 58 12.03 -15.03 -4.32
N GLU A 59 12.08 -16.21 -3.71
CA GLU A 59 13.01 -17.28 -4.09
C GLU A 59 12.82 -17.77 -5.53
N LYS A 60 11.60 -17.60 -6.08
CA LYS A 60 11.28 -17.97 -7.46
C LYS A 60 11.64 -16.88 -8.46
N GLY A 61 12.22 -15.76 -8.00
CA GLY A 61 12.52 -14.62 -8.86
C GLY A 61 11.31 -13.77 -9.22
N LYS A 62 10.18 -13.96 -8.52
CA LYS A 62 8.96 -13.19 -8.76
C LYS A 62 8.89 -11.97 -7.85
N HIS A 63 8.37 -10.87 -8.38
CA HIS A 63 8.13 -9.67 -7.61
C HIS A 63 6.92 -9.83 -6.69
N VAL A 64 7.12 -9.55 -5.41
CA VAL A 64 6.03 -9.49 -4.42
C VAL A 64 5.83 -8.04 -4.07
N HIS A 65 4.63 -7.51 -4.37
CA HIS A 65 4.32 -6.11 -4.13
C HIS A 65 4.13 -5.84 -2.63
N ALA A 66 4.27 -4.58 -2.24
CA ALA A 66 4.25 -4.19 -0.83
C ALA A 66 2.93 -4.51 -0.15
N GLU A 67 1.80 -4.35 -0.85
CA GLU A 67 0.48 -4.66 -0.30
C GLU A 67 0.35 -6.14 0.01
N ARG A 68 0.82 -7.01 -0.88
CA ARG A 68 0.85 -8.47 -0.65
C ARG A 68 1.75 -8.79 0.53
N ALA A 69 2.95 -8.19 0.58
CA ALA A 69 3.88 -8.41 1.68
C ALA A 69 3.27 -8.01 3.03
N ALA A 70 2.60 -6.86 3.08
CA ALA A 70 1.94 -6.39 4.30
C ALA A 70 0.79 -7.32 4.73
N LEU A 71 -0.03 -7.79 3.78
CA LEU A 71 -1.12 -8.72 4.06
C LEU A 71 -0.59 -10.08 4.55
N GLU A 72 0.45 -10.60 3.92
CA GLU A 72 1.09 -11.85 4.33
C GLU A 72 1.68 -11.72 5.73
N ASN A 73 2.40 -10.62 6.00
CA ASN A 73 2.99 -10.36 7.31
C ASN A 73 1.90 -10.22 8.39
N TYR A 74 0.77 -9.57 8.06
CA TYR A 74 -0.35 -9.47 8.98
C TYR A 74 -0.92 -10.84 9.29
N SER A 75 -1.17 -11.66 8.27
CA SER A 75 -1.75 -13.00 8.45
C SER A 75 -0.84 -13.92 9.25
N GLU A 76 0.48 -13.81 9.05
CA GLU A 76 1.46 -14.58 9.80
C GLU A 76 1.43 -14.22 11.29
N LYS A 77 1.25 -12.95 11.60
CA LYS A 77 1.30 -12.47 12.98
C LYS A 77 -0.04 -12.58 13.72
N TYR A 78 -1.14 -12.30 13.03
CA TYR A 78 -2.46 -12.16 13.65
C TYR A 78 -3.53 -13.10 13.06
N GLY A 79 -3.22 -13.84 12.01
CA GLY A 79 -4.19 -14.68 11.33
C GLY A 79 -4.96 -13.92 10.25
N GLN A 80 -6.18 -14.33 9.99
CA GLN A 80 -6.98 -13.75 8.90
C GLN A 80 -7.17 -12.24 9.08
N VAL A 81 -7.05 -11.50 7.98
CA VAL A 81 -7.27 -10.05 7.97
C VAL A 81 -8.74 -9.75 8.28
N PRO A 82 -9.04 -9.04 9.38
CA PRO A 82 -10.43 -8.73 9.73
C PRO A 82 -11.06 -7.74 8.74
N ASN A 83 -12.39 -7.77 8.67
CA ASN A 83 -13.14 -6.75 7.94
C ASN A 83 -12.90 -5.37 8.57
N GLY A 84 -12.86 -4.34 7.75
CA GLY A 84 -12.69 -2.97 8.22
C GLY A 84 -11.26 -2.53 8.42
N CYS A 85 -10.27 -3.39 8.15
CA CYS A 85 -8.88 -2.96 8.09
C CYS A 85 -8.68 -1.94 6.97
N ILE A 86 -7.66 -1.11 7.12
CA ILE A 86 -7.26 -0.12 6.11
C ILE A 86 -5.86 -0.48 5.64
N ILE A 87 -5.61 -0.32 4.35
CA ILE A 87 -4.26 -0.36 3.80
C ILE A 87 -3.80 1.07 3.57
N VAL A 88 -2.59 1.38 4.06
CA VAL A 88 -1.87 2.62 3.76
C VAL A 88 -0.68 2.22 2.90
N THR A 89 -0.51 2.85 1.74
CA THR A 89 0.54 2.49 0.80
C THR A 89 1.13 3.74 0.14
N THR A 90 2.42 3.70 -0.17
CA THR A 90 3.07 4.85 -0.82
C THR A 90 2.60 5.02 -2.27
N LEU A 91 2.22 3.92 -2.93
CA LEU A 91 1.72 3.93 -4.30
C LEU A 91 0.40 3.16 -4.34
N SER A 92 -0.58 3.65 -5.09
CA SER A 92 -1.88 2.98 -5.22
C SER A 92 -1.72 1.55 -5.76
N PRO A 93 -2.60 0.61 -5.34
CA PRO A 93 -2.49 -0.78 -5.77
C PRO A 93 -2.59 -0.94 -7.28
N CYS A 94 -1.76 -1.82 -7.84
CA CYS A 94 -1.78 -2.10 -9.27
C CYS A 94 -3.10 -2.78 -9.67
N CYS A 95 -3.55 -2.50 -10.90
CA CYS A 95 -4.84 -2.96 -11.40
C CYS A 95 -4.70 -3.98 -12.54
N TYR A 96 -3.50 -4.38 -12.90
CA TYR A 96 -3.27 -5.29 -14.01
C TYR A 96 -2.27 -6.37 -13.62
N PRO A 97 -2.40 -7.59 -14.20
CA PRO A 97 -1.44 -8.64 -13.94
C PRO A 97 -0.10 -8.35 -14.63
N MET A 98 1.00 -8.77 -14.03
CA MET A 98 2.34 -8.69 -14.58
C MET A 98 2.94 -10.08 -14.57
N SER A 99 3.63 -10.47 -15.65
CA SER A 99 4.18 -11.82 -15.79
C SER A 99 5.28 -12.13 -14.78
N ASP A 100 5.97 -11.11 -14.29
CA ASP A 100 7.08 -11.26 -13.35
C ASP A 100 6.65 -11.12 -11.87
N ARG A 101 5.33 -11.01 -11.63
CA ARG A 101 4.78 -10.83 -10.29
C ARG A 101 4.20 -12.13 -9.74
N GLU A 102 4.31 -12.31 -8.43
CA GLU A 102 3.63 -13.39 -7.71
C GLU A 102 2.14 -13.10 -7.61
N GLY A 103 1.33 -14.02 -8.14
CA GLY A 103 -0.13 -13.98 -7.98
C GLY A 103 -0.87 -12.92 -8.79
N GLU A 104 -2.11 -12.68 -8.40
CA GLU A 104 -3.01 -11.71 -9.01
C GLU A 104 -2.59 -10.25 -8.73
N SER A 105 -3.23 -9.28 -9.40
CA SER A 105 -2.99 -7.86 -9.14
C SER A 105 -3.29 -7.53 -7.67
N CYS A 106 -2.65 -6.48 -7.15
CA CYS A 106 -2.90 -6.05 -5.77
C CYS A 106 -4.36 -5.65 -5.58
N THR A 107 -4.99 -5.06 -6.60
CA THR A 107 -6.42 -4.73 -6.56
C THR A 107 -7.27 -5.98 -6.40
N ASP A 108 -7.00 -7.04 -7.16
CA ASP A 108 -7.74 -8.31 -7.04
C ASP A 108 -7.48 -8.96 -5.67
N LEU A 109 -6.24 -8.90 -5.19
CA LEU A 109 -5.89 -9.44 -3.88
C LEU A 109 -6.68 -8.72 -2.76
N ILE A 110 -6.73 -7.39 -2.80
CA ILE A 110 -7.45 -6.60 -1.80
C ILE A 110 -8.95 -6.84 -1.90
N ASN A 111 -9.49 -6.99 -3.13
CA ASN A 111 -10.90 -7.30 -3.34
C ASN A 111 -11.31 -8.62 -2.65
N ALA A 112 -10.39 -9.57 -2.53
CA ALA A 112 -10.66 -10.86 -1.87
C ALA A 112 -10.68 -10.74 -0.35
N THR A 113 -10.31 -9.58 0.21
CA THR A 113 -10.35 -9.31 1.66
C THR A 113 -11.60 -8.49 2.00
N GLY A 114 -11.81 -8.26 3.31
CA GLY A 114 -12.86 -7.34 3.77
C GLY A 114 -12.43 -5.88 3.79
N ILE A 115 -11.27 -5.55 3.25
CA ILE A 115 -10.77 -4.17 3.21
C ILE A 115 -11.60 -3.37 2.21
N ARG A 116 -12.08 -2.19 2.64
CA ARG A 116 -12.89 -1.29 1.81
C ARG A 116 -12.26 0.07 1.62
N LYS A 117 -11.09 0.32 2.24
CA LYS A 117 -10.40 1.60 2.13
C LYS A 117 -8.90 1.40 1.97
N VAL A 118 -8.35 2.07 0.97
CA VAL A 118 -6.90 2.18 0.74
C VAL A 118 -6.54 3.65 0.73
N TYR A 119 -5.59 4.03 1.58
CA TYR A 119 -5.07 5.39 1.66
C TYR A 119 -3.67 5.39 1.08
N CYS A 120 -3.42 6.21 0.06
CA CYS A 120 -2.14 6.18 -0.65
C CYS A 120 -1.48 7.54 -0.70
N GLY A 121 -0.16 7.51 -0.92
CA GLY A 121 0.64 8.71 -1.10
C GLY A 121 0.51 9.27 -2.50
N TYR A 122 0.60 8.40 -3.50
CA TYR A 122 0.45 8.79 -4.91
C TYR A 122 -0.47 7.80 -5.60
N GLU A 123 -1.51 8.33 -6.24
CA GLU A 123 -2.45 7.51 -7.00
C GLU A 123 -1.99 7.45 -8.44
N ASP A 124 -1.46 6.29 -8.84
CA ASP A 124 -0.99 6.05 -10.19
C ASP A 124 -2.21 5.89 -11.12
N PRO A 125 -2.33 6.71 -12.17
CA PRO A 125 -3.45 6.59 -13.10
C PRO A 125 -3.35 5.38 -14.04
N THR A 126 -2.21 4.68 -14.06
CA THR A 126 -2.00 3.52 -14.91
C THR A 126 -2.99 2.41 -14.54
N GLY A 127 -3.67 1.86 -15.53
CA GLY A 127 -4.58 0.73 -15.33
C GLY A 127 -5.99 1.10 -14.89
N VAL A 128 -6.34 2.40 -14.84
CA VAL A 128 -7.70 2.82 -14.43
C VAL A 128 -8.79 2.31 -15.37
N ASP A 129 -8.42 1.97 -16.62
CA ASP A 129 -9.33 1.38 -17.59
C ASP A 129 -9.37 -0.14 -17.56
N SER A 130 -8.60 -0.77 -16.68
CA SER A 130 -8.54 -2.23 -16.56
C SER A 130 -9.82 -2.80 -15.95
N GLU A 131 -10.05 -4.09 -16.23
CA GLU A 131 -11.18 -4.82 -15.64
C GLU A 131 -11.08 -4.86 -14.11
N SER A 132 -9.90 -5.11 -13.56
CA SER A 132 -9.67 -5.11 -12.11
C SER A 132 -10.09 -3.80 -11.48
N HIS A 133 -9.74 -2.66 -12.08
CA HIS A 133 -10.11 -1.35 -11.57
C HIS A 133 -11.62 -1.14 -11.60
N ARG A 134 -12.31 -1.57 -12.69
CA ARG A 134 -13.77 -1.44 -12.80
C ARG A 134 -14.52 -2.25 -11.76
N HIS A 135 -13.95 -3.37 -11.30
CA HIS A 135 -14.56 -4.24 -10.29
C HIS A 135 -14.01 -4.00 -8.88
N LYS A 136 -13.28 -2.92 -8.67
CA LYS A 136 -12.67 -2.57 -7.40
C LYS A 136 -13.75 -2.39 -6.30
N LYS A 137 -13.59 -3.13 -5.20
CA LYS A 137 -14.54 -3.13 -4.08
C LYS A 137 -14.15 -2.20 -2.95
N PHE A 138 -13.02 -1.50 -3.08
CA PHE A 138 -12.51 -0.59 -2.07
C PHE A 138 -12.37 0.80 -2.64
N HIS A 139 -12.41 1.80 -1.77
CA HIS A 139 -12.20 3.20 -2.14
C HIS A 139 -10.73 3.55 -1.93
N THR A 140 -10.10 4.12 -2.95
CA THR A 140 -8.74 4.64 -2.87
C THR A 140 -8.78 6.14 -2.66
N GLN A 141 -8.04 6.61 -1.66
CA GLN A 141 -7.93 8.04 -1.37
C GLN A 141 -6.46 8.43 -1.33
N GLU A 142 -6.06 9.40 -2.16
CA GLU A 142 -4.74 9.99 -2.11
C GLU A 142 -4.68 10.99 -0.96
N THR A 143 -3.54 11.06 -0.27
CA THR A 143 -3.32 12.04 0.79
C THR A 143 -3.48 13.47 0.24
N LYS A 144 -4.02 14.35 1.06
CA LYS A 144 -4.10 15.78 0.74
C LYS A 144 -2.80 16.52 1.01
N ASN A 145 -1.84 15.86 1.67
CA ASN A 145 -0.54 16.43 1.97
C ASN A 145 0.34 16.40 0.71
N LYS A 146 0.52 17.55 0.08
CA LYS A 146 1.23 17.66 -1.19
C LYS A 146 2.70 17.25 -1.09
N LYS A 147 3.33 17.46 0.05
CA LYS A 147 4.71 17.03 0.27
C LYS A 147 4.82 15.52 0.29
N LEU A 148 3.85 14.83 0.89
CA LEU A 148 3.81 13.36 0.88
C LEU A 148 3.54 12.81 -0.51
N VAL A 149 2.63 13.42 -1.27
CA VAL A 149 2.38 13.04 -2.68
C VAL A 149 3.68 13.11 -3.47
N SER A 150 4.39 14.22 -3.39
CA SER A 150 5.65 14.42 -4.11
C SER A 150 6.72 13.42 -3.70
N LEU A 151 6.84 13.17 -2.40
CA LEU A 151 7.81 12.20 -1.88
C LEU A 151 7.50 10.79 -2.37
N CYS A 152 6.26 10.36 -2.28
CA CYS A 152 5.85 9.02 -2.69
C CYS A 152 6.03 8.81 -4.20
N LYS A 153 5.70 9.82 -4.99
CA LYS A 153 5.91 9.78 -6.44
C LYS A 153 7.40 9.67 -6.77
N ARG A 154 8.24 10.45 -6.12
CA ARG A 154 9.69 10.44 -6.34
C ARG A 154 10.30 9.10 -5.96
N ILE A 155 9.87 8.52 -4.84
CA ILE A 155 10.33 7.19 -4.40
C ILE A 155 9.96 6.13 -5.45
N ALA A 156 8.73 6.16 -5.95
CA ALA A 156 8.28 5.24 -6.98
C ALA A 156 9.03 5.42 -8.29
N ASP A 157 9.30 6.66 -8.69
CA ASP A 157 9.98 6.98 -9.95
C ASP A 157 11.44 6.55 -9.97
N THR A 158 12.05 6.30 -8.81
CA THR A 158 13.45 5.83 -8.76
C THR A 158 13.63 4.42 -9.33
N PHE A 159 12.55 3.74 -9.69
CA PHE A 159 12.59 2.48 -10.43
C PHE A 159 13.05 2.62 -11.87
N LEU A 160 12.92 3.79 -12.37
CA LEU A 160 13.23 4.06 -13.78
C LEU A 160 14.72 4.46 -13.91
#